data_6d23c7de449fd1e6402c17782b294e17
#
_entry.id   6d23c7de449fd1e6402c17782b294e17
#
_cell.length_a   1.000
_cell.length_b   1.000
_cell.length_c   1.000
_cell.angle_alpha   90.00
_cell.angle_beta   90.00
_cell.angle_gamma   90.00
#
_symmetry.space_group_name_H-M   'P 1'
#
loop_
_entity.id
_entity.type
_entity.pdbx_description
1 polymer ?
#
loop_
_entity_poly.entity_id
_entity_poly.type
_entity_poly.pdbx_seq_one_letter_code
_entity_poly.pdbx_strand_id
1 'polypeptide(L)'
;MGELEVDEDGRYLGGEIPFGYALWGERLIEVPAELDAAVSAIRLVKQGQQYDEIAVALRREHGVELTRAKFDALIKSVYRRYGPI
;
A
#
# COMPACT_ATOMS: atom_id res chain seq x y z
N MET A 1 1.36 16.15 2.72
CA MET A 1 0.02 15.60 2.83
C MET A 1 -0.19 15.02 4.19
N GLY A 2 -1.40 15.20 4.74
CA GLY A 2 -1.70 14.71 6.06
C GLY A 2 -1.93 13.21 6.09
N GLU A 3 -2.05 12.69 7.28
CA GLU A 3 -2.40 11.30 7.48
C GLU A 3 -3.83 11.03 7.04
N LEU A 4 -4.12 9.77 6.77
CA LEU A 4 -5.48 9.35 6.43
C LEU A 4 -6.42 9.69 7.58
N GLU A 5 -7.52 10.33 7.27
CA GLU A 5 -8.57 10.65 8.22
C GLU A 5 -9.87 10.00 7.78
N VAL A 6 -10.50 9.29 8.71
CA VAL A 6 -11.80 8.69 8.50
C VAL A 6 -12.69 9.01 9.70
N ASP A 7 -14.00 9.06 9.47
CA ASP A 7 -14.94 9.30 10.55
C ASP A 7 -15.33 7.97 11.23
N GLU A 8 -16.25 8.05 12.19
CA GLU A 8 -16.70 6.89 12.95
C GLU A 8 -17.33 5.80 12.08
N ASP A 9 -17.90 6.22 10.94
CA ASP A 9 -18.56 5.28 10.02
C ASP A 9 -17.61 4.76 8.96
N GLY A 10 -16.34 5.16 8.98
CA GLY A 10 -15.36 4.75 8.01
C GLY A 10 -15.36 5.57 6.72
N ARG A 11 -16.00 6.73 6.73
CA ARG A 11 -15.99 7.63 5.57
C ARG A 11 -14.65 8.32 5.46
N TYR A 12 -14.17 8.43 4.23
CA TYR A 12 -12.93 9.12 3.94
C TYR A 12 -13.11 10.64 4.13
N LEU A 13 -12.32 11.21 5.01
CA LEU A 13 -12.34 12.65 5.28
C LEU A 13 -11.18 13.39 4.63
N GLY A 14 -10.12 12.68 4.25
CA GLY A 14 -8.97 13.27 3.61
C GLY A 14 -7.69 12.51 3.94
N GLY A 15 -6.59 12.99 3.38
CA GLY A 15 -5.29 12.42 3.61
C GLY A 15 -4.90 11.36 2.61
N GLU A 16 -3.77 10.72 2.85
CA GLU A 16 -3.19 9.74 1.95
C GLU A 16 -3.88 8.38 2.10
N ILE A 17 -4.31 7.80 0.98
CA ILE A 17 -4.95 6.49 0.97
C ILE A 17 -3.89 5.41 1.06
N PRO A 18 -3.97 4.50 2.06
CA PRO A 18 -2.96 3.45 2.21
C PRO A 18 -2.96 2.48 1.03
N PHE A 19 -1.82 1.87 0.79
CA PHE A 19 -1.71 0.81 -0.21
C PHE A 19 -2.59 -0.37 0.22
N GLY A 20 -3.33 -0.91 -0.72
CA GLY A 20 -4.29 -1.98 -0.45
C GLY A 20 -5.72 -1.52 -0.33
N TYR A 21 -5.94 -0.21 -0.42
CA TYR A 21 -7.26 0.38 -0.30
C TYR A 21 -7.54 1.31 -1.46
N ALA A 22 -8.80 1.50 -1.76
CA ALA A 22 -9.24 2.43 -2.78
C ALA A 22 -10.48 3.16 -2.29
N LEU A 23 -10.72 4.33 -2.87
CA LEU A 23 -11.88 5.12 -2.51
C LEU A 23 -13.05 4.73 -3.41
N TRP A 24 -14.16 4.34 -2.78
CA TRP A 24 -15.40 4.02 -3.48
C TRP A 24 -16.49 4.93 -2.90
N GLY A 25 -16.85 5.95 -3.66
CA GLY A 25 -17.71 6.99 -3.13
C GLY A 25 -17.00 7.71 -1.99
N GLU A 26 -17.60 7.69 -0.81
CA GLU A 26 -17.04 8.33 0.39
C GLU A 26 -16.30 7.36 1.31
N ARG A 27 -16.24 6.08 0.96
CA ARG A 27 -15.69 5.04 1.83
C ARG A 27 -14.45 4.42 1.23
N LEU A 28 -13.56 4.00 2.10
CA LEU A 28 -12.41 3.18 1.70
C LEU A 28 -12.85 1.73 1.63
N ILE A 29 -12.44 1.06 0.56
CA ILE A 29 -12.67 -0.38 0.39
C ILE A 29 -11.32 -1.06 0.26
N GLU A 30 -11.29 -2.32 0.64
CA GLU A 30 -10.11 -3.15 0.45
C GLU A 30 -9.99 -3.56 -1.02
N VAL A 31 -8.75 -3.58 -1.51
CA VAL A 31 -8.44 -4.10 -2.84
C VAL A 31 -7.65 -5.39 -2.63
N PRO A 32 -8.28 -6.56 -2.68
CA PRO A 32 -7.63 -7.83 -2.33
C PRO A 32 -6.33 -8.08 -3.08
N ALA A 33 -6.29 -7.77 -4.37
CA ALA A 33 -5.07 -7.96 -5.16
C ALA A 33 -3.91 -7.11 -4.63
N GLU A 34 -4.20 -5.88 -4.21
CA GLU A 34 -3.19 -5.00 -3.63
C GLU A 34 -2.76 -5.45 -2.24
N LEU A 35 -3.69 -5.97 -1.45
CA LEU A 35 -3.35 -6.49 -0.11
C LEU A 35 -2.43 -7.71 -0.21
N ASP A 36 -2.72 -8.61 -1.14
CA ASP A 36 -1.86 -9.76 -1.40
C ASP A 36 -0.49 -9.30 -1.93
N ALA A 37 -0.50 -8.34 -2.84
CA ALA A 37 0.73 -7.78 -3.37
C ALA A 37 1.55 -7.09 -2.29
N ALA A 38 0.90 -6.45 -1.32
CA ALA A 38 1.60 -5.79 -0.22
C ALA A 38 2.40 -6.79 0.61
N VAL A 39 1.85 -7.97 0.87
CA VAL A 39 2.56 -9.01 1.62
C VAL A 39 3.82 -9.44 0.86
N SER A 40 3.69 -9.65 -0.45
CA SER A 40 4.83 -10.01 -1.29
C SER A 40 5.87 -8.90 -1.34
N ALA A 41 5.42 -7.64 -1.46
CA ALA A 41 6.32 -6.50 -1.51
C ALA A 41 7.12 -6.36 -0.22
N ILE A 42 6.48 -6.53 0.93
CA ILE A 42 7.16 -6.46 2.22
C ILE A 42 8.25 -7.52 2.32
N ARG A 43 7.95 -8.73 1.86
CA ARG A 43 8.93 -9.81 1.85
C ARG A 43 10.14 -9.46 0.99
N LEU A 44 9.89 -8.90 -0.21
CA LEU A 44 10.96 -8.54 -1.13
C LEU A 44 11.81 -7.39 -0.58
N VAL A 45 11.19 -6.42 0.08
CA VAL A 45 11.92 -5.34 0.76
C VAL A 45 12.86 -5.92 1.82
N LYS A 46 12.38 -6.86 2.61
CA LYS A 46 13.19 -7.50 3.65
C LYS A 46 14.34 -8.32 3.06
N GLN A 47 14.19 -8.78 1.83
CA GLN A 47 15.26 -9.51 1.11
C GLN A 47 16.26 -8.57 0.44
N GLY A 48 16.07 -7.25 0.55
CA GLY A 48 16.98 -6.29 -0.03
C GLY A 48 16.70 -5.95 -1.49
N GLN A 49 15.54 -6.34 -2.02
CA GLN A 49 15.16 -6.03 -3.39
C GLN A 49 14.90 -4.54 -3.56
N GLN A 50 15.20 -4.02 -4.75
CA GLN A 50 14.98 -2.63 -5.07
C GLN A 50 13.56 -2.40 -5.60
N TYR A 51 13.15 -1.13 -5.62
CA TYR A 51 11.82 -0.77 -6.11
C TYR A 51 11.52 -1.35 -7.49
N ASP A 52 12.46 -1.22 -8.43
CA ASP A 52 12.26 -1.70 -9.80
C ASP A 52 11.99 -3.20 -9.86
N GLU A 53 12.74 -3.96 -9.08
CA GLU A 53 12.59 -5.41 -9.01
C GLU A 53 11.25 -5.79 -8.38
N ILE A 54 10.86 -5.07 -7.34
CA ILE A 54 9.59 -5.31 -6.65
C ILE A 54 8.43 -4.98 -7.57
N ALA A 55 8.51 -3.86 -8.31
CA ALA A 55 7.46 -3.46 -9.24
C ALA A 55 7.24 -4.51 -10.33
N VAL A 56 8.31 -5.07 -10.88
CA VAL A 56 8.23 -6.12 -11.89
C VAL A 56 7.59 -7.39 -11.30
N ALA A 57 7.99 -7.77 -10.09
CA ALA A 57 7.45 -8.96 -9.43
C ALA A 57 5.97 -8.83 -9.16
N LEU A 58 5.52 -7.70 -8.65
CA LEU A 58 4.11 -7.48 -8.34
C LEU A 58 3.25 -7.49 -9.59
N ARG A 59 3.76 -6.92 -10.68
CA ARG A 59 3.03 -6.93 -11.94
C ARG A 59 2.90 -8.35 -12.50
N ARG A 60 3.97 -9.13 -12.39
CA ARG A 60 3.98 -10.51 -12.89
C ARG A 60 3.11 -11.45 -12.06
N GLU A 61 3.22 -11.35 -10.74
CA GLU A 61 2.58 -12.31 -9.83
C GLU A 61 1.15 -11.93 -9.45
N HIS A 62 0.87 -10.63 -9.37
CA HIS A 62 -0.41 -10.15 -8.86
C HIS A 62 -1.18 -9.28 -9.85
N GLY A 63 -0.56 -8.92 -10.98
CA GLY A 63 -1.19 -8.00 -11.92
C GLY A 63 -1.37 -6.60 -11.37
N VAL A 64 -0.62 -6.24 -10.35
CA VAL A 64 -0.71 -4.95 -9.69
C VAL A 64 0.40 -4.04 -10.20
N GLU A 65 0.03 -2.82 -10.59
CA GLU A 65 1.00 -1.81 -10.98
C GLU A 65 1.45 -1.05 -9.75
N LEU A 66 2.73 -1.16 -9.43
CA LEU A 66 3.31 -0.48 -8.29
C LEU A 66 3.97 0.82 -8.76
N THR A 67 3.39 1.96 -8.37
CA THR A 67 3.99 3.26 -8.64
C THR A 67 4.91 3.63 -7.49
N ARG A 68 5.79 4.60 -7.72
CA ARG A 68 6.69 5.09 -6.68
C ARG A 68 5.92 5.62 -5.48
N ALA A 69 4.83 6.34 -5.76
CA ALA A 69 3.99 6.88 -4.69
C ALA A 69 3.36 5.77 -3.85
N LYS A 70 2.87 4.72 -4.50
CA LYS A 70 2.30 3.56 -3.80
C LYS A 70 3.37 2.82 -3.00
N PHE A 71 4.56 2.70 -3.55
CA PHE A 71 5.67 2.05 -2.86
C PHE A 71 6.04 2.82 -1.60
N ASP A 72 6.17 4.14 -1.70
CA ASP A 72 6.48 4.98 -0.55
C ASP A 72 5.40 4.89 0.53
N ALA A 73 4.12 4.88 0.12
CA ALA A 73 3.01 4.71 1.05
C ALA A 73 3.06 3.36 1.75
N LEU A 74 3.40 2.31 1.01
CA LEU A 74 3.55 0.96 1.57
C LEU A 74 4.68 0.92 2.61
N ILE A 75 5.82 1.49 2.30
CA ILE A 75 6.97 1.51 3.21
C ILE A 75 6.63 2.27 4.49
N LYS A 76 5.97 3.42 4.36
CA LYS A 76 5.53 4.20 5.53
C LYS A 76 4.57 3.40 6.40
N SER A 77 3.64 2.68 5.78
CA SER A 77 2.66 1.86 6.48
C SER A 77 3.33 0.72 7.24
N VAL A 78 4.29 0.05 6.61
CA VAL A 78 5.06 -1.04 7.24
C VAL A 78 5.88 -0.50 8.40
N TYR A 79 6.57 0.62 8.18
CA TYR A 79 7.40 1.24 9.20
C TYR A 79 6.57 1.59 10.44
N ARG A 80 5.39 2.16 10.22
CA ARG A 80 4.50 2.56 11.30
C ARG A 80 4.00 1.37 12.10
N ARG A 81 3.72 0.26 11.41
CA ARG A 81 3.12 -0.92 12.04
C ARG A 81 4.14 -1.84 12.68
N TYR A 82 5.29 -2.01 12.06
CA TYR A 82 6.29 -3.00 12.48
C TYR A 82 7.64 -2.39 12.86
N GLY A 83 7.79 -1.08 12.72
CA GLY A 83 9.06 -0.42 12.98
C GLY A 83 10.03 -0.49 11.81
N PRO A 84 11.28 -0.10 12.00
CA PRO A 84 12.27 -0.10 10.92
C PRO A 84 12.46 -1.49 10.32
N ILE A 85 12.57 -1.51 9.02
CA ILE A 85 12.81 -2.76 8.27
C ILE A 85 14.30 -3.04 8.19
#